data_d70c9d133989ca3ac99d8944e71d120d
#
_entry.id   d70c9d133989ca3ac99d8944e71d120d
#
_cell.length_a   1.000
_cell.length_b   1.000
_cell.length_c   1.000
_cell.angle_alpha   90.00
_cell.angle_beta   90.00
_cell.angle_gamma   90.00
#
_symmetry.space_group_name_H-M   'P 1'
#
loop_
_entity.id
_entity.type
_entity.pdbx_description
1 polymer ?
#
loop_
_entity_poly.entity_id
_entity_poly.type
_entity_poly.pdbx_seq_one_letter_code
_entity_poly.pdbx_strand_id
1 'polypeptide(L)'
;DKGKYINYYQTPLDMSSLLHKGVFEPFSTVVCTSATLGIASNFNFWMRKNGVLFEDSKRILQGFFDSPFPYNINVMLAIPADGKGADEFNFQSYVEDVLPRLIRSSEGRALVLFTSYESLKSAYDACFSGLLRSGINLYKQGDDDRFRLLEKFKKDTHSVLFGTYSFWE
;
A
#
# COMPACT_ATOMS: atom_id res chain seq x y z
N ASP A 1 -12.35 -38.22 -16.58
CA ASP A 1 -11.74 -38.09 -15.24
C ASP A 1 -10.81 -36.89 -15.25
N LYS A 2 -11.25 -35.75 -14.68
CA LYS A 2 -10.34 -34.63 -14.41
C LYS A 2 -9.53 -35.03 -13.17
N GLY A 3 -8.29 -35.48 -13.36
CA GLY A 3 -7.37 -35.80 -12.29
C GLY A 3 -7.27 -34.64 -11.31
N LYS A 4 -7.49 -34.92 -10.03
CA LYS A 4 -7.23 -33.95 -8.95
C LYS A 4 -5.72 -33.85 -8.78
N TYR A 5 -5.14 -32.71 -9.14
CA TYR A 5 -3.72 -32.43 -8.89
C TYR A 5 -3.58 -31.81 -7.51
N ILE A 6 -2.62 -32.28 -6.72
CA ILE A 6 -2.23 -31.70 -5.45
C ILE A 6 -0.93 -30.94 -5.71
N ASN A 7 -0.96 -29.64 -5.46
CA ASN A 7 0.23 -28.79 -5.55
C ASN A 7 0.78 -28.57 -4.14
N TYR A 8 2.09 -28.82 -3.97
CA TYR A 8 2.81 -28.51 -2.75
C TYR A 8 3.65 -27.26 -2.98
N TYR A 9 3.56 -26.31 -2.06
CA TYR A 9 4.33 -25.08 -2.07
C TYR A 9 5.21 -25.02 -0.84
N GLN A 10 6.49 -24.72 -1.03
CA GLN A 10 7.43 -24.43 0.05
C GLN A 10 8.04 -23.08 -0.17
N THR A 11 7.85 -22.16 0.78
CA THR A 11 8.42 -20.82 0.74
C THR A 11 9.37 -20.66 1.91
N PRO A 12 10.67 -20.41 1.68
CA PRO A 12 11.62 -20.13 2.76
C PRO A 12 11.20 -18.84 3.51
N LEU A 13 11.31 -18.86 4.83
CA LEU A 13 11.07 -17.67 5.66
C LEU A 13 12.22 -16.66 5.56
N ASP A 14 13.42 -17.12 5.26
CA ASP A 14 14.59 -16.29 5.01
C ASP A 14 15.14 -16.58 3.61
N MET A 15 15.08 -15.56 2.77
CA MET A 15 15.53 -15.61 1.38
C MET A 15 16.98 -15.12 1.20
N SER A 16 17.62 -14.61 2.26
CA SER A 16 18.89 -13.89 2.17
C SER A 16 20.00 -14.73 1.51
N SER A 17 20.17 -15.98 1.91
CA SER A 17 21.20 -16.85 1.33
C SER A 17 20.91 -17.25 -0.12
N LEU A 18 19.64 -17.42 -0.48
CA LEU A 18 19.23 -17.74 -1.85
C LEU A 18 19.44 -16.56 -2.78
N LEU A 19 19.08 -15.36 -2.33
CA LEU A 19 19.27 -14.11 -3.10
C LEU A 19 20.76 -13.81 -3.23
N HIS A 20 21.57 -14.01 -2.19
CA HIS A 20 23.01 -13.86 -2.27
C HIS A 20 23.60 -14.75 -3.37
N LYS A 21 23.36 -16.05 -3.30
CA LYS A 21 23.87 -17.02 -4.28
C LYS A 21 23.33 -16.83 -5.69
N GLY A 22 22.08 -16.40 -5.83
CA GLY A 22 21.43 -16.27 -7.12
C GLY A 22 21.60 -14.90 -7.79
N VAL A 23 21.91 -13.86 -7.03
CA VAL A 23 21.96 -12.49 -7.54
C VAL A 23 23.32 -11.83 -7.27
N PHE A 24 23.80 -11.81 -6.03
CA PHE A 24 24.98 -11.01 -5.69
C PHE A 24 26.31 -11.74 -5.97
N GLU A 25 26.37 -13.03 -5.74
CA GLU A 25 27.57 -13.83 -5.99
C GLU A 25 27.91 -13.98 -7.48
N PRO A 26 26.94 -14.29 -8.39
CA PRO A 26 27.25 -14.55 -9.80
C PRO A 26 27.58 -13.28 -10.61
N PHE A 27 27.16 -12.11 -10.16
CA PHE A 27 27.34 -10.85 -10.93
C PHE A 27 28.43 -9.96 -10.32
N SER A 28 29.30 -9.45 -11.16
CA SER A 28 30.35 -8.51 -10.75
C SER A 28 29.80 -7.18 -10.23
N THR A 29 28.64 -6.78 -10.73
CA THR A 29 27.96 -5.54 -10.34
C THR A 29 26.46 -5.75 -10.32
N VAL A 30 25.83 -5.35 -9.21
CA VAL A 30 24.36 -5.33 -9.05
C VAL A 30 23.97 -3.95 -8.54
N VAL A 31 23.00 -3.32 -9.22
CA VAL A 31 22.46 -2.02 -8.81
C VAL A 31 21.03 -2.22 -8.33
N CYS A 32 20.78 -1.88 -7.07
CA CYS A 32 19.44 -1.91 -6.47
C CYS A 32 18.98 -0.48 -6.19
N THR A 33 17.83 -0.10 -6.69
CA THR A 33 17.25 1.21 -6.49
C THR A 33 15.77 1.15 -6.18
N SER A 34 15.31 1.91 -5.20
CA SER A 34 13.90 2.08 -4.86
C SER A 34 13.74 3.28 -3.93
N ALA A 35 12.52 3.79 -3.84
CA ALA A 35 12.18 4.84 -2.88
C ALA A 35 12.18 4.34 -1.42
N THR A 36 12.17 3.03 -1.18
CA THR A 36 11.93 2.41 0.15
C THR A 36 13.00 1.41 0.59
N LEU A 37 14.19 1.40 -0.02
CA LEU A 37 15.29 0.53 0.41
C LEU A 37 15.84 0.90 1.79
N GLY A 38 15.84 2.20 2.12
CA GLY A 38 16.37 2.70 3.37
C GLY A 38 15.29 3.18 4.33
N ILE A 39 15.54 3.03 5.62
CA ILE A 39 14.75 3.61 6.70
C ILE A 39 15.67 4.55 7.48
N ALA A 40 15.29 5.84 7.58
CA ALA A 40 16.12 6.88 8.23
C ALA A 40 17.58 6.86 7.74
N SER A 41 17.79 6.84 6.43
CA SER A 41 19.10 6.76 5.77
C SER A 41 19.93 5.52 6.10
N ASN A 42 19.28 4.44 6.55
CA ASN A 42 19.92 3.20 6.93
C ASN A 42 19.39 2.03 6.06
N PHE A 43 20.28 1.35 5.36
CA PHE A 43 19.97 0.24 4.48
C PHE A 43 20.12 -1.14 5.14
N ASN A 44 20.57 -1.23 6.40
CA ASN A 44 20.92 -2.50 7.05
C ASN A 44 19.76 -3.51 7.07
N PHE A 45 18.55 -3.06 7.29
CA PHE A 45 17.40 -3.96 7.28
C PHE A 45 17.21 -4.63 5.91
N TRP A 46 17.22 -3.82 4.86
CA TRP A 46 17.08 -4.30 3.48
C TRP A 46 18.25 -5.21 3.07
N MET A 47 19.48 -4.79 3.33
CA MET A 47 20.69 -5.57 3.00
C MET A 47 20.71 -6.93 3.69
N ARG A 48 20.28 -6.98 4.96
CA ARG A 48 20.18 -8.25 5.71
C ARG A 48 19.15 -9.17 5.08
N LYS A 49 17.96 -8.67 4.81
CA LYS A 49 16.85 -9.47 4.25
C LYS A 49 17.15 -10.00 2.85
N ASN A 50 17.96 -9.29 2.08
CA ASN A 50 18.28 -9.65 0.70
C ASN A 50 19.67 -10.29 0.53
N GLY A 51 20.41 -10.53 1.61
CA GLY A 51 21.68 -11.26 1.57
C GLY A 51 22.87 -10.42 1.09
N VAL A 52 22.74 -9.11 0.99
CA VAL A 52 23.84 -8.22 0.59
C VAL A 52 24.96 -8.20 1.64
N LEU A 53 24.63 -8.40 2.93
CA LEU A 53 25.60 -8.42 4.02
C LEU A 53 26.52 -9.68 4.00
N PHE A 54 26.30 -10.66 3.12
CA PHE A 54 27.23 -11.75 2.89
C PHE A 54 28.41 -11.33 1.99
N GLU A 55 28.29 -10.19 1.28
CA GLU A 55 29.36 -9.62 0.47
C GLU A 55 30.41 -8.91 1.32
N ASP A 56 31.64 -8.82 0.77
CA ASP A 56 32.68 -7.96 1.36
C ASP A 56 32.18 -6.50 1.39
N SER A 57 32.34 -5.85 2.53
CA SER A 57 31.92 -4.45 2.72
C SER A 57 32.55 -3.49 1.70
N LYS A 58 33.74 -3.80 1.16
CA LYS A 58 34.40 -3.02 0.10
C LYS A 58 33.67 -3.06 -1.24
N ARG A 59 32.83 -4.06 -1.46
CA ARG A 59 31.98 -4.17 -2.67
C ARG A 59 30.66 -3.43 -2.55
N ILE A 60 30.30 -2.98 -1.35
CA ILE A 60 29.01 -2.39 -1.07
C ILE A 60 29.13 -0.86 -1.11
N LEU A 61 28.51 -0.24 -2.11
CA LEU A 61 28.34 1.20 -2.18
C LEU A 61 26.89 1.55 -1.87
N GLN A 62 26.69 2.57 -1.06
CA GLN A 62 25.37 3.03 -0.65
C GLN A 62 25.22 4.50 -1.01
N GLY A 63 24.06 4.87 -1.55
CA GLY A 63 23.70 6.24 -1.83
C GLY A 63 22.28 6.53 -1.37
N PHE A 64 22.09 7.64 -0.70
CA PHE A 64 20.79 8.16 -0.30
C PHE A 64 20.56 9.50 -0.99
N PHE A 65 19.42 9.62 -1.64
CA PHE A 65 19.04 10.83 -2.36
C PHE A 65 17.76 11.37 -1.78
N ASP A 66 17.78 12.65 -1.43
CA ASP A 66 16.60 13.30 -0.89
C ASP A 66 15.48 13.36 -1.93
N SER A 67 14.24 13.33 -1.44
CA SER A 67 13.09 13.51 -2.31
C SER A 67 13.03 14.94 -2.86
N PRO A 68 12.74 15.12 -4.15
CA PRO A 68 12.52 16.46 -4.71
C PRO A 68 11.18 17.08 -4.25
N PHE A 69 10.32 16.31 -3.59
CA PHE A 69 9.02 16.79 -3.13
C PHE A 69 9.14 17.42 -1.73
N PRO A 70 8.65 18.65 -1.53
CA PRO A 70 8.69 19.32 -0.23
C PRO A 70 7.56 18.78 0.68
N TYR A 71 7.73 17.57 1.22
CA TYR A 71 6.72 16.90 2.05
C TYR A 71 6.34 17.69 3.30
N ASN A 72 7.26 18.43 3.86
CA ASN A 72 7.03 19.29 5.02
C ASN A 72 6.03 20.42 4.77
N ILE A 73 5.78 20.76 3.51
CA ILE A 73 4.82 21.79 3.09
C ILE A 73 3.55 21.16 2.50
N ASN A 74 3.73 20.11 1.69
CA ASN A 74 2.65 19.55 0.86
C ASN A 74 1.91 18.39 1.52
N VAL A 75 2.40 17.86 2.65
CA VAL A 75 1.79 16.70 3.31
C VAL A 75 1.42 17.03 4.75
N MET A 76 0.20 16.69 5.12
CA MET A 76 -0.27 16.70 6.50
C MET A 76 -0.67 15.28 6.89
N LEU A 77 0.01 14.71 7.88
CA LEU A 77 -0.39 13.44 8.48
C LEU A 77 -1.33 13.73 9.66
N ALA A 78 -2.56 13.24 9.58
CA ALA A 78 -3.53 13.31 10.66
C ALA A 78 -3.81 11.90 11.21
N ILE A 79 -3.66 11.73 12.52
CA ILE A 79 -3.94 10.48 13.22
C ILE A 79 -5.04 10.78 14.24
N PRO A 80 -6.24 10.16 14.13
CA PRO A 80 -7.30 10.37 15.09
C PRO A 80 -6.86 9.94 16.50
N ALA A 81 -7.00 10.81 17.50
CA ALA A 81 -6.62 10.51 18.88
C ALA A 81 -7.56 9.49 19.54
N ASP A 82 -8.80 9.41 19.07
CA ASP A 82 -9.83 8.46 19.48
C ASP A 82 -9.90 7.22 18.57
N GLY A 83 -8.90 7.06 17.69
CA GLY A 83 -8.82 5.96 16.73
C GLY A 83 -8.83 4.60 17.44
N LYS A 84 -9.55 3.65 16.84
CA LYS A 84 -9.59 2.27 17.29
C LYS A 84 -8.51 1.45 16.62
N GLY A 85 -7.96 0.47 17.32
CA GLY A 85 -7.06 -0.51 16.73
C GLY A 85 -7.79 -1.45 15.77
N ALA A 86 -7.12 -1.91 14.72
CA ALA A 86 -7.73 -2.78 13.72
C ALA A 86 -8.19 -4.15 14.27
N ASP A 87 -7.67 -4.55 15.42
CA ASP A 87 -8.00 -5.75 16.17
C ASP A 87 -9.12 -5.55 17.22
N GLU A 88 -9.55 -4.31 17.42
CA GLU A 88 -10.63 -4.01 18.36
C GLU A 88 -12.01 -4.35 17.76
N PHE A 89 -12.88 -4.90 18.59
CA PHE A 89 -14.25 -5.30 18.20
C PHE A 89 -15.05 -4.18 17.52
N ASN A 90 -14.84 -2.93 17.89
CA ASN A 90 -15.58 -1.77 17.39
C ASN A 90 -14.87 -1.06 16.22
N PHE A 91 -13.78 -1.58 15.69
CA PHE A 91 -12.99 -0.90 14.64
C PHE A 91 -13.84 -0.63 13.39
N GLN A 92 -14.57 -1.62 12.91
CA GLN A 92 -15.39 -1.49 11.70
C GLN A 92 -16.48 -0.42 11.87
N SER A 93 -17.19 -0.43 13.00
CA SER A 93 -18.22 0.57 13.31
C SER A 93 -17.65 1.98 13.44
N TYR A 94 -16.43 2.10 13.99
CA TYR A 94 -15.71 3.36 14.05
C TYR A 94 -15.37 3.89 12.64
N VAL A 95 -14.87 3.02 11.76
CA VAL A 95 -14.58 3.39 10.36
C VAL A 95 -15.83 3.86 9.64
N GLU A 96 -16.94 3.15 9.78
CA GLU A 96 -18.24 3.46 9.16
C GLU A 96 -18.83 4.80 9.63
N ASP A 97 -18.55 5.21 10.86
CA ASP A 97 -18.96 6.52 11.38
C ASP A 97 -18.02 7.66 10.95
N VAL A 98 -16.71 7.46 11.04
CA VAL A 98 -15.72 8.51 10.82
C VAL A 98 -15.48 8.79 9.34
N LEU A 99 -15.43 7.74 8.52
CA LEU A 99 -15.05 7.85 7.12
C LEU A 99 -15.96 8.75 6.27
N PRO A 100 -17.30 8.68 6.38
CA PRO A 100 -18.17 9.59 5.63
C PRO A 100 -17.97 11.06 5.99
N ARG A 101 -17.62 11.34 7.24
CA ARG A 101 -17.35 12.72 7.70
C ARG A 101 -16.05 13.24 7.11
N LEU A 102 -14.99 12.44 7.10
CA LEU A 102 -13.72 12.79 6.49
C LEU A 102 -13.85 13.05 4.99
N ILE A 103 -14.55 12.16 4.27
CA ILE A 103 -14.76 12.29 2.82
C ILE A 103 -15.58 13.55 2.49
N ARG A 104 -16.58 13.89 3.30
CA ARG A 104 -17.31 15.17 3.10
C ARG A 104 -16.43 16.39 3.35
N SER A 105 -15.58 16.35 4.38
CA SER A 105 -14.69 17.45 4.70
C SER A 105 -13.65 17.72 3.60
N SER A 106 -13.28 16.71 2.83
CA SER A 106 -12.40 16.84 1.66
C SER A 106 -13.17 17.05 0.35
N GLU A 107 -14.50 17.13 0.39
CA GLU A 107 -15.37 17.25 -0.80
C GLU A 107 -15.14 16.10 -1.81
N GLY A 108 -14.93 14.91 -1.35
CA GLY A 108 -14.40 13.80 -2.14
C GLY A 108 -12.87 13.86 -2.19
N ARG A 109 -12.28 13.82 -3.37
CA ARG A 109 -10.81 13.85 -3.60
C ARG A 109 -10.05 12.87 -2.70
N ALA A 110 -10.67 11.74 -2.40
CA ALA A 110 -10.18 10.79 -1.42
C ALA A 110 -9.90 9.43 -2.04
N LEU A 111 -8.73 8.87 -1.74
CA LEU A 111 -8.41 7.48 -1.96
C LEU A 111 -8.44 6.78 -0.61
N VAL A 112 -9.32 5.80 -0.44
CA VAL A 112 -9.47 5.04 0.80
C VAL A 112 -8.94 3.64 0.59
N LEU A 113 -7.93 3.25 1.38
CA LEU A 113 -7.24 1.98 1.24
C LEU A 113 -7.57 1.03 2.39
N PHE A 114 -7.84 -0.21 2.03
CA PHE A 114 -8.19 -1.28 2.95
C PHE A 114 -7.23 -2.47 2.82
N THR A 115 -7.07 -3.20 3.91
CA THR A 115 -6.29 -4.45 3.95
C THR A 115 -7.10 -5.66 3.52
N SER A 116 -8.45 -5.56 3.49
CA SER A 116 -9.34 -6.64 3.05
C SER A 116 -10.50 -6.13 2.20
N TYR A 117 -11.00 -6.99 1.31
CA TYR A 117 -12.19 -6.70 0.51
C TYR A 117 -13.47 -6.64 1.34
N GLU A 118 -13.54 -7.36 2.43
CA GLU A 118 -14.69 -7.36 3.34
C GLU A 118 -14.85 -6.00 4.00
N SER A 119 -13.78 -5.46 4.60
CA SER A 119 -13.78 -4.12 5.20
C SER A 119 -14.03 -3.02 4.16
N LEU A 120 -13.46 -3.15 2.96
CA LEU A 120 -13.73 -2.24 1.86
C LEU A 120 -15.21 -2.20 1.51
N LYS A 121 -15.83 -3.37 1.33
CA LYS A 121 -17.24 -3.47 0.95
C LYS A 121 -18.15 -2.89 2.04
N SER A 122 -17.92 -3.25 3.29
CA SER A 122 -18.72 -2.77 4.43
C SER A 122 -18.64 -1.24 4.53
N ALA A 123 -17.45 -0.67 4.47
CA ALA A 123 -17.26 0.79 4.52
C ALA A 123 -17.87 1.49 3.29
N TYR A 124 -17.76 0.91 2.10
CA TYR A 124 -18.40 1.44 0.90
C TYR A 124 -19.92 1.49 1.04
N ASP A 125 -20.53 0.38 1.45
CA ASP A 125 -22.00 0.25 1.61
C ASP A 125 -22.51 1.24 2.67
N ALA A 126 -21.80 1.43 3.78
CA ALA A 126 -22.13 2.41 4.81
C ALA A 126 -22.04 3.86 4.31
N CYS A 127 -21.07 4.17 3.44
CA CYS A 127 -20.86 5.52 2.90
C CYS A 127 -21.81 5.85 1.75
N PHE A 128 -22.25 4.86 0.97
CA PHE A 128 -22.82 5.04 -0.35
C PHE A 128 -23.97 6.05 -0.42
N SER A 129 -25.04 5.79 0.30
CA SER A 129 -26.26 6.63 0.21
C SER A 129 -26.03 8.04 0.75
N GLY A 130 -25.21 8.18 1.77
CA GLY A 130 -24.93 9.46 2.42
C GLY A 130 -24.04 10.37 1.59
N LEU A 131 -23.00 9.83 0.97
CA LEU A 131 -22.07 10.59 0.13
C LEU A 131 -22.69 10.93 -1.22
N LEU A 132 -23.43 10.01 -1.83
CA LEU A 132 -24.11 10.26 -3.10
C LEU A 132 -25.11 11.43 -2.98
N ARG A 133 -25.87 11.50 -1.88
CA ARG A 133 -26.75 12.65 -1.60
C ARG A 133 -26.01 13.96 -1.40
N SER A 134 -24.74 13.91 -1.02
CA SER A 134 -23.87 15.08 -0.90
C SER A 134 -23.16 15.43 -2.22
N GLY A 135 -23.52 14.79 -3.35
CA GLY A 135 -22.92 15.04 -4.66
C GLY A 135 -21.52 14.43 -4.84
N ILE A 136 -21.12 13.49 -3.98
CA ILE A 136 -19.83 12.81 -4.06
C ILE A 136 -20.05 11.44 -4.71
N ASN A 137 -19.38 11.19 -5.83
CA ASN A 137 -19.42 9.91 -6.52
C ASN A 137 -18.48 8.89 -5.83
N LEU A 138 -18.93 7.65 -5.77
CA LEU A 138 -18.14 6.58 -5.15
C LEU A 138 -17.74 5.56 -6.22
N TYR A 139 -16.46 5.29 -6.27
CA TYR A 139 -15.86 4.22 -7.07
C TYR A 139 -15.28 3.16 -6.15
N LYS A 140 -15.40 1.90 -6.54
CA LYS A 140 -14.95 0.78 -5.74
C LYS A 140 -14.17 -0.21 -6.60
N GLN A 141 -13.09 -0.71 -6.07
CA GLN A 141 -12.33 -1.80 -6.67
C GLN A 141 -13.25 -3.02 -6.92
N GLY A 142 -13.22 -3.53 -8.15
CA GLY A 142 -14.05 -4.63 -8.59
C GLY A 142 -15.29 -4.22 -9.39
N ASP A 143 -15.66 -2.95 -9.43
CA ASP A 143 -16.78 -2.46 -10.25
C ASP A 143 -16.40 -2.27 -11.72
N ASP A 144 -15.11 -2.08 -12.01
CA ASP A 144 -14.57 -1.95 -13.36
C ASP A 144 -13.08 -2.35 -13.37
N ASP A 145 -12.46 -2.37 -14.53
CA ASP A 145 -11.02 -2.51 -14.67
C ASP A 145 -10.26 -1.44 -13.89
N ARG A 146 -9.14 -1.81 -13.27
CA ARG A 146 -8.32 -0.91 -12.44
C ARG A 146 -7.96 0.39 -13.15
N PHE A 147 -7.53 0.30 -14.38
CA PHE A 147 -7.10 1.47 -15.14
C PHE A 147 -8.26 2.43 -15.42
N ARG A 148 -9.41 1.88 -15.79
CA ARG A 148 -10.63 2.68 -16.02
C ARG A 148 -11.14 3.34 -14.74
N LEU A 149 -11.09 2.64 -13.61
CA LEU A 149 -11.46 3.22 -12.31
C LEU A 149 -10.55 4.40 -11.94
N LEU A 150 -9.24 4.24 -12.11
CA LEU A 150 -8.28 5.32 -11.87
C LEU A 150 -8.51 6.52 -12.79
N GLU A 151 -8.79 6.30 -14.08
CA GLU A 151 -9.09 7.38 -15.01
C GLU A 151 -10.38 8.11 -14.67
N LYS A 152 -11.44 7.41 -14.27
CA LYS A 152 -12.68 8.02 -13.78
C LYS A 152 -12.42 8.86 -12.54
N PHE A 153 -11.72 8.30 -11.55
CA PHE A 153 -11.39 8.98 -10.30
C PHE A 153 -10.53 10.24 -10.52
N LYS A 154 -9.51 10.17 -11.38
CA LYS A 154 -8.67 11.33 -11.69
C LYS A 154 -9.43 12.47 -12.38
N LYS A 155 -10.43 12.14 -13.20
CA LYS A 155 -11.25 13.15 -13.90
C LYS A 155 -12.34 13.75 -13.04
N ASP A 156 -12.78 13.05 -12.02
CA ASP A 156 -13.87 13.46 -11.14
C ASP A 156 -13.33 13.92 -9.77
N THR A 157 -13.20 15.24 -9.63
CA THR A 157 -12.69 15.86 -8.39
C THR A 157 -13.66 15.77 -7.21
N HIS A 158 -14.94 15.39 -7.43
CA HIS A 158 -15.94 15.18 -6.38
C HIS A 158 -16.23 13.69 -6.20
N SER A 159 -15.19 12.90 -6.17
CA SER A 159 -15.30 11.44 -6.03
C SER A 159 -14.37 10.87 -4.98
N VAL A 160 -14.70 9.66 -4.55
CA VAL A 160 -13.86 8.84 -3.68
C VAL A 160 -13.65 7.46 -4.30
N LEU A 161 -12.42 6.96 -4.23
CA LEU A 161 -12.08 5.62 -4.69
C LEU A 161 -11.75 4.72 -3.50
N PHE A 162 -12.49 3.64 -3.36
CA PHE A 162 -12.26 2.58 -2.38
C PHE A 162 -11.42 1.46 -3.01
N GLY A 163 -10.24 1.22 -2.49
CA GLY A 163 -9.32 0.22 -3.02
C GLY A 163 -8.58 -0.54 -1.94
N THR A 164 -7.89 -1.59 -2.37
CA THR A 164 -6.92 -2.29 -1.54
C THR A 164 -5.51 -1.86 -1.95
N TYR A 165 -4.51 -2.43 -1.31
CA TYR A 165 -3.09 -2.23 -1.58
C TYR A 165 -2.73 -2.12 -3.08
N SER A 166 -3.35 -2.89 -3.96
CA SER A 166 -3.09 -2.84 -5.41
C SER A 166 -3.40 -1.49 -6.07
N PHE A 167 -4.12 -0.59 -5.43
CA PHE A 167 -4.39 0.77 -5.92
C PHE A 167 -3.38 1.81 -5.44
N TRP A 168 -2.48 1.43 -4.55
CA TRP A 168 -1.41 2.29 -4.08
C TRP A 168 -0.14 2.21 -4.95
N GLU A 169 0.05 1.13 -5.69
CA GLU A 169 1.21 0.85 -6.56
C GLU A 169 1.01 1.28 -8.01
#